data_99fe34d8c2e3a8e61dd343e93cfa082b
#
_entry.id   99fe34d8c2e3a8e61dd343e93cfa082b
#
_cell.length_a   1.000
_cell.length_b   1.000
_cell.length_c   1.000
_cell.angle_alpha   90.00
_cell.angle_beta   90.00
_cell.angle_gamma   90.00
#
_symmetry.space_group_name_H-M   'P 1'
#
loop_
_entity.id
_entity.type
_entity.pdbx_description
1 polymer ?
#
loop_
_entity_poly.entity_id
_entity_poly.type
_entity_poly.pdbx_seq_one_letter_code
_entity_poly.pdbx_strand_id
1 'polypeptide(L)'
;MIHWIGTTLVLALHDRQIAEHGGSSGLRDDHLLESALAKPQQLYAYGDPPPDLADLAASLAHELAKNHAFVDGNKRTAYVSYRTFLALNGAELVADDEAKYISILALAEGKLSEREFATWLRAHLQGPKRNQVNEPRTQTRAPARPRSKQRAA
;
A
#
# COMPACT_ATOMS: atom_id res chain seq x y z
N MET A 1 6.15 3.33 13.26
CA MET A 1 7.14 2.73 12.32
C MET A 1 6.45 2.02 11.19
N ILE A 2 6.91 2.25 9.97
CA ILE A 2 6.33 1.62 8.77
C ILE A 2 7.01 0.28 8.54
N HIS A 3 6.18 -0.74 8.27
CA HIS A 3 6.67 -2.06 7.85
C HIS A 3 6.67 -2.11 6.32
N TRP A 4 7.86 -2.07 5.74
CA TRP A 4 8.03 -2.10 4.28
C TRP A 4 7.98 -3.53 3.77
N ILE A 5 7.54 -3.70 2.53
CA ILE A 5 7.68 -4.98 1.85
C ILE A 5 8.94 -4.94 1.01
N GLY A 6 9.66 -6.05 1.01
CA GLY A 6 10.93 -6.14 0.29
C GLY A 6 10.81 -7.00 -0.96
N THR A 7 11.92 -7.10 -1.66
CA THR A 7 12.03 -7.83 -2.91
C THR A 7 11.59 -9.28 -2.77
N THR A 8 12.06 -9.97 -1.72
CA THR A 8 11.75 -11.39 -1.52
C THR A 8 10.24 -11.62 -1.43
N LEU A 9 9.54 -10.78 -0.68
CA LEU A 9 8.10 -10.93 -0.54
C LEU A 9 7.37 -10.65 -1.85
N VAL A 10 7.76 -9.59 -2.56
CA VAL A 10 7.10 -9.25 -3.83
C VAL A 10 7.32 -10.34 -4.87
N LEU A 11 8.53 -10.92 -4.92
CA LEU A 11 8.79 -12.04 -5.82
C LEU A 11 7.90 -13.24 -5.49
N ALA A 12 7.72 -13.55 -4.21
CA ALA A 12 6.84 -14.64 -3.79
C ALA A 12 5.38 -14.36 -4.15
N LEU A 13 4.93 -13.11 -3.95
CA LEU A 13 3.57 -12.71 -4.31
C LEU A 13 3.36 -12.83 -5.81
N HIS A 14 4.33 -12.41 -6.62
CA HIS A 14 4.25 -12.53 -8.07
C HIS A 14 4.18 -13.99 -8.50
N ASP A 15 5.03 -14.85 -7.96
CA ASP A 15 5.03 -16.27 -8.30
C ASP A 15 3.66 -16.88 -8.01
N ARG A 16 3.05 -16.51 -6.89
CA ARG A 16 1.75 -17.00 -6.52
C ARG A 16 0.66 -16.54 -7.49
N GLN A 17 0.72 -15.27 -7.92
CA GLN A 17 -0.24 -14.74 -8.88
C GLN A 17 -0.16 -15.47 -10.22
N ILE A 18 1.04 -15.75 -10.69
CA ILE A 18 1.23 -16.49 -11.93
C ILE A 18 0.72 -17.93 -11.78
N ALA A 19 0.99 -18.57 -10.65
CA ALA A 19 0.51 -19.95 -10.39
C ALA A 19 -1.00 -20.01 -10.34
N GLU A 20 -1.67 -19.03 -9.74
CA GLU A 20 -3.12 -19.05 -9.56
C GLU A 20 -3.89 -18.59 -10.80
N HIS A 21 -3.33 -17.67 -11.56
CA HIS A 21 -4.07 -17.00 -12.64
C HIS A 21 -3.47 -17.20 -14.01
N GLY A 22 -2.33 -17.85 -14.09
CA GLY A 22 -1.63 -18.06 -15.36
C GLY A 22 -0.79 -16.85 -15.74
N GLY A 23 -0.09 -16.99 -16.85
CA GLY A 23 0.82 -15.98 -17.37
C GLY A 23 2.24 -16.49 -17.36
N SER A 24 3.15 -15.66 -17.86
CA SER A 24 4.58 -16.00 -17.94
C SER A 24 5.28 -15.61 -16.66
N SER A 25 6.03 -16.54 -16.09
CA SER A 25 6.84 -16.28 -14.92
C SER A 25 8.10 -15.51 -15.30
N GLY A 26 8.72 -14.90 -14.30
CA GLY A 26 10.03 -14.31 -14.47
C GLY A 26 10.07 -12.82 -14.20
N LEU A 27 11.22 -12.42 -13.69
CA LEU A 27 11.55 -11.04 -13.45
C LEU A 27 12.24 -10.52 -14.71
N ARG A 28 11.73 -9.43 -15.28
CA ARG A 28 12.30 -8.85 -16.48
C ARG A 28 13.48 -7.93 -16.14
N ASP A 29 13.35 -7.19 -15.03
CA ASP A 29 14.35 -6.19 -14.66
C ASP A 29 14.33 -6.00 -13.16
N ASP A 30 15.38 -6.48 -12.48
CA ASP A 30 15.48 -6.38 -11.03
C ASP A 30 15.72 -4.96 -10.55
N HIS A 31 16.35 -4.11 -11.35
CA HIS A 31 16.54 -2.71 -11.01
C HIS A 31 15.21 -1.95 -11.01
N LEU A 32 14.31 -2.28 -11.93
CA LEU A 32 12.98 -1.69 -11.94
C LEU A 32 12.18 -2.10 -10.71
N LEU A 33 12.33 -3.35 -10.27
CA LEU A 33 11.67 -3.80 -9.05
C LEU A 33 12.22 -3.06 -7.83
N GLU A 34 13.54 -2.97 -7.72
CA GLU A 34 14.19 -2.25 -6.61
C GLU A 34 13.76 -0.79 -6.59
N SER A 35 13.72 -0.15 -7.75
CA SER A 35 13.30 1.24 -7.88
C SER A 35 11.85 1.43 -7.43
N ALA A 36 10.97 0.52 -7.83
CA ALA A 36 9.56 0.59 -7.44
C ALA A 36 9.39 0.49 -5.92
N LEU A 37 10.16 -0.40 -5.28
CA LEU A 37 10.07 -0.59 -3.83
C LEU A 37 10.74 0.55 -3.05
N ALA A 38 11.73 1.20 -3.63
CA ALA A 38 12.42 2.33 -3.00
C ALA A 38 11.58 3.60 -3.00
N LYS A 39 10.69 3.77 -3.99
CA LYS A 39 9.97 5.02 -4.18
C LYS A 39 9.10 5.42 -2.98
N PRO A 40 8.25 4.54 -2.43
CA PRO A 40 7.48 4.92 -1.24
C PRO A 40 8.36 5.19 -0.03
N GLN A 41 9.52 4.53 0.09
CA GLN A 41 10.44 4.81 1.19
C GLN A 41 11.05 6.20 1.06
N GLN A 42 11.38 6.62 -0.15
CA GLN A 42 11.87 7.98 -0.42
C GLN A 42 10.79 9.02 -0.12
N LEU A 43 9.56 8.72 -0.51
CA LEU A 43 8.43 9.60 -0.21
C LEU A 43 8.25 9.76 1.31
N TYR A 44 8.39 8.67 2.05
CA TYR A 44 8.27 8.70 3.51
C TYR A 44 9.39 9.54 4.13
N ALA A 45 10.61 9.41 3.61
CA ALA A 45 11.77 10.09 4.18
C ALA A 45 11.80 11.59 3.86
N TYR A 46 11.32 11.98 2.68
CA TYR A 46 11.54 13.33 2.15
C TYR A 46 10.27 14.07 1.74
N GLY A 47 9.11 13.43 1.84
CA GLY A 47 7.85 14.03 1.41
C GLY A 47 7.45 15.24 2.24
N ASP A 48 6.95 16.28 1.58
CA ASP A 48 6.44 17.48 2.21
C ASP A 48 5.20 17.95 1.45
N PRO A 49 4.01 17.92 2.08
CA PRO A 49 3.79 17.52 3.49
C PRO A 49 4.07 16.02 3.70
N PRO A 50 4.26 15.60 4.97
CA PRO A 50 4.53 14.19 5.26
C PRO A 50 3.41 13.28 4.73
N PRO A 51 3.76 12.17 4.07
CA PRO A 51 2.75 11.26 3.52
C PRO A 51 2.08 10.45 4.63
N ASP A 52 0.83 10.09 4.40
CA ASP A 52 0.14 9.13 5.25
C ASP A 52 0.26 7.72 4.62
N LEU A 53 -0.35 6.73 5.28
CA LEU A 53 -0.27 5.34 4.80
C LEU A 53 -0.90 5.18 3.42
N ALA A 54 -1.99 5.91 3.14
CA ALA A 54 -2.63 5.88 1.83
C ALA A 54 -1.69 6.39 0.73
N ASP A 55 -0.95 7.47 1.02
CA ASP A 55 0.03 8.00 0.07
C ASP A 55 1.13 6.99 -0.23
N LEU A 56 1.62 6.31 0.80
CA LEU A 56 2.68 5.31 0.65
C LEU A 56 2.21 4.09 -0.14
N ALA A 57 1.00 3.62 0.16
CA ALA A 57 0.43 2.48 -0.57
C ALA A 57 0.16 2.84 -2.03
N ALA A 58 -0.29 4.05 -2.30
CA ALA A 58 -0.53 4.52 -3.66
C ALA A 58 0.78 4.61 -4.45
N SER A 59 1.84 5.09 -3.82
CA SER A 59 3.16 5.15 -4.43
C SER A 59 3.64 3.76 -4.81
N LEU A 60 3.53 2.80 -3.89
CA LEU A 60 3.92 1.42 -4.12
C LEU A 60 3.13 0.80 -5.28
N ALA A 61 1.81 0.95 -5.24
CA ALA A 61 0.94 0.40 -6.28
C ALA A 61 1.24 1.00 -7.65
N HIS A 62 1.41 2.32 -7.69
CA HIS A 62 1.70 3.03 -8.93
C HIS A 62 3.00 2.56 -9.56
N GLU A 63 4.06 2.48 -8.75
CA GLU A 63 5.37 2.09 -9.26
C GLU A 63 5.38 0.65 -9.74
N LEU A 64 4.78 -0.26 -8.99
CA LEU A 64 4.72 -1.67 -9.41
C LEU A 64 3.88 -1.87 -10.66
N ALA A 65 2.78 -1.12 -10.80
CA ALA A 65 1.90 -1.25 -11.96
C ALA A 65 2.53 -0.66 -13.22
N LYS A 66 3.35 0.40 -13.09
CA LYS A 66 3.86 1.16 -14.23
C LYS A 66 5.27 0.75 -14.67
N ASN A 67 6.10 0.24 -13.77
CA ASN A 67 7.51 -0.04 -14.08
C ASN A 67 7.72 -1.32 -14.90
N HIS A 68 6.75 -2.20 -14.93
CA HIS A 68 6.84 -3.46 -15.69
C HIS A 68 8.11 -4.25 -15.36
N ALA A 69 8.37 -4.42 -14.06
CA ALA A 69 9.54 -5.16 -13.60
C ALA A 69 9.46 -6.65 -13.94
N PHE A 70 8.26 -7.19 -14.08
CA PHE A 70 8.03 -8.60 -14.39
C PHE A 70 7.67 -8.78 -15.87
N VAL A 71 7.92 -9.98 -16.37
CA VAL A 71 7.55 -10.34 -17.74
C VAL A 71 6.03 -10.23 -17.91
N ASP A 72 5.27 -10.65 -16.89
CA ASP A 72 3.82 -10.67 -16.94
C ASP A 72 3.28 -10.51 -15.52
N GLY A 73 1.99 -10.16 -15.38
CA GLY A 73 1.33 -10.10 -14.09
C GLY A 73 1.65 -8.86 -13.26
N ASN A 74 2.13 -7.78 -13.88
CA ASN A 74 2.53 -6.56 -13.16
C ASN A 74 1.35 -5.92 -12.42
N LYS A 75 0.19 -5.77 -13.06
CA LYS A 75 -0.98 -5.16 -12.42
C LYS A 75 -1.47 -5.97 -11.23
N ARG A 76 -1.54 -7.29 -11.40
CA ARG A 76 -2.00 -8.18 -10.33
C ARG A 76 -1.02 -8.19 -9.16
N THR A 77 0.27 -8.18 -9.46
CA THR A 77 1.30 -8.12 -8.41
C THR A 77 1.23 -6.79 -7.67
N ALA A 78 1.02 -5.68 -8.39
CA ALA A 78 0.81 -4.37 -7.75
C ALA A 78 -0.39 -4.42 -6.81
N TYR A 79 -1.48 -5.05 -7.25
CA TYR A 79 -2.71 -5.15 -6.47
C TYR A 79 -2.49 -5.89 -5.15
N VAL A 80 -1.92 -7.10 -5.20
CA VAL A 80 -1.69 -7.86 -3.97
C VAL A 80 -0.61 -7.23 -3.10
N SER A 81 0.39 -6.59 -3.71
CA SER A 81 1.50 -6.01 -2.96
C SER A 81 1.06 -4.81 -2.12
N TYR A 82 0.27 -3.87 -2.70
CA TYR A 82 -0.14 -2.72 -1.89
C TYR A 82 -1.12 -3.15 -0.80
N ARG A 83 -1.96 -4.15 -1.06
CA ARG A 83 -2.88 -4.66 -0.04
C ARG A 83 -2.12 -5.33 1.09
N THR A 84 -1.10 -6.11 0.75
CA THR A 84 -0.24 -6.75 1.76
C THR A 84 0.49 -5.70 2.59
N PHE A 85 1.00 -4.65 1.93
CA PHE A 85 1.64 -3.54 2.63
C PHE A 85 0.69 -2.89 3.64
N LEU A 86 -0.55 -2.61 3.21
CA LEU A 86 -1.55 -2.03 4.11
C LEU A 86 -1.83 -2.94 5.30
N ALA A 87 -2.01 -4.24 5.04
CA ALA A 87 -2.29 -5.20 6.11
C ALA A 87 -1.15 -5.29 7.11
N LEU A 88 0.09 -5.30 6.64
CA LEU A 88 1.28 -5.33 7.51
C LEU A 88 1.36 -4.09 8.39
N ASN A 89 0.74 -3.00 7.97
CA ASN A 89 0.73 -1.75 8.73
C ASN A 89 -0.59 -1.52 9.47
N GLY A 90 -1.38 -2.57 9.61
CA GLY A 90 -2.58 -2.54 10.44
C GLY A 90 -3.79 -1.88 9.80
N ALA A 91 -3.79 -1.67 8.49
CA ALA A 91 -4.89 -1.04 7.79
C ALA A 91 -5.65 -2.07 6.94
N GLU A 92 -6.95 -1.90 6.87
CA GLU A 92 -7.81 -2.76 6.08
C GLU A 92 -8.51 -1.93 5.02
N LEU A 93 -8.52 -2.42 3.78
CA LEU A 93 -9.21 -1.76 2.68
C LEU A 93 -10.65 -2.29 2.63
N VAL A 94 -11.59 -1.40 2.95
CA VAL A 94 -13.01 -1.75 3.04
C VAL A 94 -13.73 -1.21 1.81
N ALA A 95 -13.88 -2.06 0.83
CA ALA A 95 -14.60 -1.81 -0.42
C ALA A 95 -14.93 -3.17 -0.99
N ASP A 96 -15.87 -3.23 -1.93
CA ASP A 96 -16.14 -4.53 -2.56
C ASP A 96 -14.98 -4.89 -3.52
N ASP A 97 -14.91 -6.17 -3.85
CA ASP A 97 -13.79 -6.70 -4.64
C ASP A 97 -13.72 -6.07 -6.02
N GLU A 98 -14.88 -5.78 -6.62
CA GLU A 98 -14.93 -5.17 -7.94
C GLU A 98 -14.35 -3.75 -7.90
N ALA A 99 -14.73 -2.96 -6.90
CA ALA A 99 -14.21 -1.59 -6.76
C ALA A 99 -12.70 -1.59 -6.55
N LYS A 100 -12.19 -2.53 -5.75
CA LYS A 100 -10.75 -2.67 -5.52
C LYS A 100 -10.02 -2.96 -6.82
N TYR A 101 -10.56 -3.86 -7.63
CA TYR A 101 -9.91 -4.26 -8.88
C TYR A 101 -9.99 -3.16 -9.93
N ILE A 102 -11.15 -2.52 -10.06
CA ILE A 102 -11.34 -1.43 -11.01
C ILE A 102 -10.39 -0.27 -10.72
N SER A 103 -10.18 0.06 -9.43
CA SER A 103 -9.30 1.17 -9.07
C SER A 103 -7.84 0.91 -9.43
N ILE A 104 -7.35 -0.33 -9.23
CA ILE A 104 -5.96 -0.63 -9.62
C ILE A 104 -5.80 -0.67 -11.14
N LEU A 105 -6.81 -1.14 -11.87
CA LEU A 105 -6.77 -1.10 -13.33
C LEU A 105 -6.73 0.34 -13.83
N ALA A 106 -7.55 1.21 -13.26
CA ALA A 106 -7.58 2.63 -13.65
C ALA A 106 -6.24 3.30 -13.38
N LEU A 107 -5.61 2.97 -12.24
CA LEU A 107 -4.27 3.47 -11.93
C LEU A 107 -3.26 3.00 -12.96
N ALA A 108 -3.27 1.71 -13.29
CA ALA A 108 -2.33 1.13 -14.25
C ALA A 108 -2.50 1.71 -15.64
N GLU A 109 -3.73 2.05 -16.02
CA GLU A 109 -4.04 2.61 -17.34
C GLU A 109 -3.85 4.13 -17.42
N GLY A 110 -3.54 4.76 -16.31
CA GLY A 110 -3.35 6.20 -16.28
C GLY A 110 -4.63 7.02 -16.20
N LYS A 111 -5.77 6.35 -16.01
CA LYS A 111 -7.07 7.04 -15.86
C LYS A 111 -7.25 7.61 -14.46
N LEU A 112 -6.51 7.07 -13.50
CA LEU A 112 -6.50 7.53 -12.12
C LEU A 112 -5.05 7.84 -11.79
N SER A 113 -4.77 9.06 -11.31
CA SER A 113 -3.41 9.43 -10.94
C SER A 113 -3.03 8.78 -9.60
N GLU A 114 -1.75 8.78 -9.28
CA GLU A 114 -1.27 8.30 -7.99
C GLU A 114 -1.96 9.04 -6.84
N ARG A 115 -2.09 10.36 -6.95
CA ARG A 115 -2.76 11.18 -5.93
C ARG A 115 -4.24 10.82 -5.80
N GLU A 116 -4.93 10.64 -6.93
CA GLU A 116 -6.33 10.26 -6.92
C GLU A 116 -6.53 8.88 -6.31
N PHE A 117 -5.62 7.96 -6.60
CA PHE A 117 -5.67 6.63 -6.02
C PHE A 117 -5.44 6.69 -4.50
N ALA A 118 -4.51 7.54 -4.04
CA ALA A 118 -4.30 7.74 -2.60
C ALA A 118 -5.56 8.27 -1.94
N THR A 119 -6.26 9.20 -2.59
CA THR A 119 -7.52 9.75 -2.07
C THR A 119 -8.58 8.66 -1.97
N TRP A 120 -8.68 7.82 -2.98
CA TRP A 120 -9.62 6.70 -2.97
C TRP A 120 -9.29 5.72 -1.83
N LEU A 121 -8.01 5.38 -1.66
CA LEU A 121 -7.58 4.50 -0.56
C LEU A 121 -7.94 5.11 0.78
N ARG A 122 -7.64 6.39 0.98
CA ARG A 122 -7.89 7.07 2.25
C ARG A 122 -9.37 7.04 2.62
N ALA A 123 -10.23 7.14 1.62
CA ALA A 123 -11.68 7.11 1.84
C ALA A 123 -12.18 5.72 2.23
N HIS A 124 -11.40 4.67 1.92
CA HIS A 124 -11.84 3.29 2.13
C HIS A 124 -10.99 2.51 3.13
N LEU A 125 -10.01 3.16 3.76
CA LEU A 125 -9.17 2.48 4.74
C LEU A 125 -9.79 2.56 6.12
N GLN A 126 -9.67 1.43 6.85
CA GLN A 126 -9.89 1.39 8.29
C GLN A 126 -8.56 0.97 8.90
N GLY A 127 -8.06 1.76 9.80
CA GLY A 127 -6.74 1.55 10.36
C GLY A 127 -6.75 1.12 11.80
N PRO A 128 -5.56 1.04 12.41
CA PRO A 128 -5.43 0.80 13.84
C PRO A 128 -6.07 1.96 14.58
N LYS A 129 -6.84 1.60 15.53
CA LYS A 129 -7.57 2.62 16.30
C LYS A 129 -6.61 3.44 17.13
N ARG A 130 -6.18 3.73 16.65
CA ARG A 130 -5.51 4.42 17.19
C ARG A 130 -4.56 4.90 17.24
N ASN A 131 -4.55 4.87 17.07
CA ASN A 131 -3.80 5.21 16.83
C ASN A 131 -3.17 5.23 16.27
N GLN A 132 -3.25 5.10 16.11
CA GLN A 132 -2.75 5.15 15.34
C GLN A 132 -1.88 5.18 14.83
N VAL A 133 -1.75 5.10 14.75
CA VAL A 133 -0.82 5.12 14.30
C VAL A 133 0.20 5.46 14.68
N ASN A 134 0.37 5.35 15.11
CA ASN A 134 1.09 5.85 15.48
C ASN A 134 1.46 6.10 16.09
N GLU A 135 1.20 5.81 16.63
CA GLU A 135 1.37 6.14 17.37
C GLU A 135 1.75 5.91 17.96
N PRO A 136 1.76 5.68 18.45
CA PRO A 136 1.93 5.51 19.25
C PRO A 136 1.75 5.52 19.98
N ARG A 137 1.41 5.26 20.45
CA ARG A 137 1.16 5.60 21.28
C ARG A 137 1.12 5.83 21.72
N THR A 138 0.53 5.71 21.97
CA THR A 138 0.43 6.24 22.68
C THR A 138 -0.10 6.35 22.95
N GLN A 139 -0.66 6.21 23.39
CA GLN A 139 -1.03 6.63 23.86
C GLN A 139 -1.53 6.62 23.93
N THR A 140 -1.94 6.39 24.24
CA THR A 140 -2.30 6.83 24.65
C THR A 140 -2.84 6.85 24.80
N ARG A 141 -3.44 6.82 25.52
CA ARG A 141 -3.85 7.26 25.93
C ARG A 141 -4.28 7.46 26.08
N ALA A 142 -4.63 7.15 26.02
CA ALA A 142 -4.88 7.76 26.31
C ALA A 142 -5.47 7.89 26.55
N PRO A 143 -5.95 8.11 26.95
CA PRO A 143 -6.32 8.70 27.29
C PRO A 143 -6.94 8.73 27.48
N ALA A 144 -7.40 8.43 27.62
CA ALA A 144 -7.61 8.98 27.81
C ALA A 144 -8.26 8.99 28.03
N ARG A 145 -8.91 9.09 28.44
CA ARG A 145 -9.26 9.42 28.76
C ARG A 145 -9.85 9.63 29.06
N PRO A 146 -9.60 9.30 28.51
CA PRO A 146 -9.78 9.83 28.88
C PRO A 146 -10.37 9.94 29.02
N ARG A 147 -11.22 9.93 29.08
CA ARG A 147 -11.39 10.21 29.24
C ARG A 147 -11.78 10.41 29.48
N SER A 148 -11.94 9.85 29.42
CA SER A 148 -11.95 10.43 29.84
C SER A 148 -12.31 10.58 29.95
N LYS A 149 -12.68 10.48 29.55
CA LYS A 149 -12.62 10.88 29.81
C LYS A 149 -12.67 10.96 29.65
N GLN A 150 -12.88 10.39 29.48
CA GLN A 150 -12.63 10.74 29.61
C GLN A 150 -12.51 10.93 29.49
N ARG A 151 -12.95 10.76 29.42
CA ARG A 151 -12.53 11.11 29.49
C ARG A 151 -12.40 11.39 29.47
N ALA A 152 -12.60 11.03 29.42
CA ALA A 152 -12.08 11.70 29.42
C ALA A 152 -11.96 11.71 29.35
N ALA A 153 -12.37 11.52 29.56
CA ALA A 153 -11.69 12.01 29.34
C ALA A 153 -11.59 11.79 29.44
#